data_5aeb60634f6f8ea4eb52c6cb51647e02
#
_entry.id   5aeb60634f6f8ea4eb52c6cb51647e02
#
_cell.length_a   1.000
_cell.length_b   1.000
_cell.length_c   1.000
_cell.angle_alpha   90.00
_cell.angle_beta   90.00
_cell.angle_gamma   90.00
#
_symmetry.space_group_name_H-M   'P 1'
#
loop_
_entity.id
_entity.type
_entity.pdbx_description
1 polymer ?
#
loop_
_entity_poly.entity_id
_entity_poly.type
_entity_poly.pdbx_seq_one_letter_code
_entity_poly.pdbx_strand_id
1 'polypeptide(L)'
;GNLLAALAGAYGTDPAGVWVWIGPAIGPCCFQVGPDVADRFRAAGLEACVISGEKPSVDLPAANRQLLIAAGVPGNRIEVSGDCTACRTDRYFSHRVLGPRTGRMAALLGIAADRQDSAP
;
A
#
# COMPACT_ATOMS: atom_id res chain seq x y z
N GLY A 1 -4.67 3.87 8.77
CA GLY A 1 -5.48 3.85 9.95
C GLY A 1 -6.68 4.76 9.94
N ASN A 2 -6.59 5.98 9.40
CA ASN A 2 -7.70 6.95 9.47
C ASN A 2 -8.96 6.48 8.74
N LEU A 3 -8.82 5.82 7.58
CA LEU A 3 -9.96 5.29 6.84
C LEU A 3 -10.68 4.19 7.64
N LEU A 4 -9.94 3.28 8.26
CA LEU A 4 -10.54 2.20 9.06
C LEU A 4 -11.27 2.76 10.28
N ALA A 5 -10.68 3.74 10.95
CA ALA A 5 -11.34 4.42 12.08
C ALA A 5 -12.62 5.14 11.65
N ALA A 6 -12.60 5.81 10.50
CA ALA A 6 -13.78 6.47 9.96
C ALA A 6 -14.89 5.48 9.60
N LEU A 7 -14.54 4.34 8.99
CA LEU A 7 -15.52 3.29 8.67
C LEU A 7 -16.13 2.67 9.93
N ALA A 8 -15.31 2.43 10.95
CA ALA A 8 -15.80 1.92 12.23
C ALA A 8 -16.77 2.89 12.88
N GLY A 9 -16.45 4.20 12.87
CA GLY A 9 -17.32 5.23 13.45
C GLY A 9 -18.61 5.46 12.68
N ALA A 10 -18.55 5.46 11.34
CA ALA A 10 -19.72 5.75 10.50
C ALA A 10 -20.62 4.54 10.25
N TYR A 11 -20.04 3.33 10.14
CA TYR A 11 -20.76 2.13 9.71
C TYR A 11 -20.62 0.95 10.66
N GLY A 12 -19.92 1.10 11.78
CA GLY A 12 -19.67 -0.01 12.70
C GLY A 12 -18.75 -1.08 12.11
N THR A 13 -17.94 -0.74 11.11
CA THR A 13 -17.05 -1.70 10.46
C THR A 13 -16.02 -2.24 11.45
N ASP A 14 -15.93 -3.57 11.55
CA ASP A 14 -14.90 -4.25 12.32
C ASP A 14 -13.68 -4.48 11.45
N PRO A 15 -12.50 -3.94 11.80
CA PRO A 15 -11.27 -4.19 11.03
C PRO A 15 -10.94 -5.67 10.83
N ALA A 16 -11.34 -6.53 11.78
CA ALA A 16 -11.14 -7.98 11.66
C ALA A 16 -11.89 -8.60 10.48
N GLY A 17 -12.93 -7.96 9.98
CA GLY A 17 -13.72 -8.40 8.83
C GLY A 17 -13.30 -7.78 7.50
N VAL A 18 -12.28 -6.94 7.47
CA VAL A 18 -11.88 -6.20 6.26
C VAL A 18 -10.86 -7.01 5.46
N TRP A 19 -11.09 -7.08 4.15
CA TRP A 19 -10.12 -7.59 3.18
C TRP A 19 -9.37 -6.42 2.55
N VAL A 20 -8.05 -6.57 2.40
CA VAL A 20 -7.20 -5.53 1.83
C VAL A 20 -6.34 -6.10 0.71
N TRP A 21 -6.22 -5.35 -0.37
CA TRP A 21 -5.25 -5.61 -1.41
C TRP A 21 -4.33 -4.40 -1.54
N ILE A 22 -3.03 -4.64 -1.40
CA ILE A 22 -2.00 -3.63 -1.63
C ILE A 22 -1.53 -3.78 -3.06
N GLY A 23 -1.89 -2.80 -3.88
CA GLY A 23 -1.56 -2.80 -5.30
C GLY A 23 -0.08 -2.54 -5.57
N PRO A 24 0.31 -2.53 -6.87
CA PRO A 24 1.68 -2.25 -7.26
C PRO A 24 2.14 -0.88 -6.75
N ALA A 25 3.34 -0.85 -6.21
CA ALA A 25 3.98 0.35 -5.69
C ALA A 25 5.48 0.25 -5.90
N ILE A 26 6.22 1.34 -5.65
CA ILE A 26 7.67 1.25 -5.67
C ILE A 26 8.15 0.32 -4.56
N GLY A 27 8.94 -0.68 -4.93
CA GLY A 27 9.48 -1.67 -4.01
C GLY A 27 10.77 -1.19 -3.32
N PRO A 28 11.23 -1.93 -2.30
CA PRO A 28 12.46 -1.59 -1.57
C PRO A 28 13.70 -1.64 -2.46
N CYS A 29 13.68 -2.39 -3.55
CA CYS A 29 14.76 -2.43 -4.54
C CYS A 29 15.03 -1.06 -5.18
N CYS A 30 14.03 -0.17 -5.22
CA CYS A 30 14.10 1.10 -5.93
C CYS A 30 13.79 2.31 -5.05
N PHE A 31 13.19 2.11 -3.88
CA PHE A 31 12.79 3.21 -3.02
C PHE A 31 13.89 3.57 -2.01
N GLN A 32 14.96 4.13 -2.52
CA GLN A 32 16.01 4.72 -1.70
C GLN A 32 15.55 6.06 -1.13
N VAL A 33 15.88 6.30 0.14
CA VAL A 33 15.48 7.50 0.87
C VAL A 33 16.68 8.09 1.60
N GLY A 34 16.58 9.36 1.98
CA GLY A 34 17.60 9.97 2.83
C GLY A 34 17.54 9.44 4.26
N PRO A 35 18.64 9.62 5.04
CA PRO A 35 18.68 9.15 6.44
C PRO A 35 17.58 9.75 7.31
N ASP A 36 17.17 10.98 7.06
CA ASP A 36 16.10 11.67 7.77
C ASP A 36 14.75 10.98 7.55
N VAL A 37 14.46 10.54 6.33
CA VAL A 37 13.24 9.80 6.01
C VAL A 37 13.28 8.41 6.64
N ALA A 38 14.41 7.71 6.55
CA ALA A 38 14.58 6.41 7.19
C ALA A 38 14.35 6.50 8.70
N ASP A 39 14.87 7.54 9.34
CA ASP A 39 14.69 7.76 10.78
C ASP A 39 13.23 8.01 11.15
N ARG A 40 12.47 8.67 10.29
CA ARG A 40 11.02 8.84 10.51
C ARG A 40 10.27 7.52 10.50
N PHE A 41 10.62 6.61 9.61
CA PHE A 41 10.03 5.27 9.60
C PHE A 41 10.39 4.49 10.85
N ARG A 42 11.64 4.57 11.32
CA ARG A 42 12.06 3.94 12.57
C ARG A 42 11.31 4.51 13.77
N ALA A 43 11.18 5.84 13.84
CA ALA A 43 10.46 6.50 14.92
C ALA A 43 8.97 6.15 14.94
N ALA A 44 8.39 5.81 13.78
CA ALA A 44 7.01 5.35 13.67
C ALA A 44 6.80 3.87 14.02
N GLY A 45 7.85 3.16 14.46
CA GLY A 45 7.78 1.74 14.78
C GLY A 45 7.89 0.82 13.57
N LEU A 46 8.35 1.33 12.44
CA LEU A 46 8.45 0.60 11.17
C LEU A 46 9.91 0.24 10.83
N GLU A 47 10.74 0.07 11.84
CA GLU A 47 12.16 -0.25 11.64
C GLU A 47 12.39 -1.50 10.80
N ALA A 48 11.54 -2.51 10.97
CA ALA A 48 11.63 -3.74 10.18
C ALA A 48 11.44 -3.52 8.67
N CYS A 49 10.84 -2.40 8.27
CA CYS A 49 10.63 -2.04 6.87
C CYS A 49 11.76 -1.19 6.29
N VAL A 50 12.74 -0.81 7.10
CA VAL A 50 13.90 -0.03 6.69
C VAL A 50 15.09 -0.95 6.44
N ILE A 51 15.65 -0.86 5.24
CA ILE A 51 16.87 -1.59 4.88
C ILE A 51 18.04 -0.62 5.04
N SER A 52 18.89 -0.87 6.03
CA SER A 52 20.02 -0.02 6.36
C SER A 52 21.15 -0.15 5.33
N GLY A 53 21.93 0.91 5.17
CA GLY A 53 23.05 0.98 4.26
C GLY A 53 23.49 2.42 4.05
N GLU A 54 24.46 2.65 3.17
CA GLU A 54 24.87 4.00 2.78
C GLU A 54 23.71 4.79 2.18
N LYS A 55 22.88 4.09 1.39
CA LYS A 55 21.64 4.61 0.85
C LYS A 55 20.52 3.73 1.38
N PRO A 56 19.90 4.08 2.50
CA PRO A 56 18.82 3.29 3.04
C PRO A 56 17.63 3.23 2.08
N SER A 57 16.90 2.13 2.12
CA SER A 57 15.67 1.96 1.38
C SER A 57 14.52 1.56 2.29
N VAL A 58 13.30 1.75 1.84
CA VAL A 58 12.10 1.44 2.61
C VAL A 58 11.20 0.53 1.80
N ASP A 59 10.68 -0.51 2.46
CA ASP A 59 9.65 -1.38 1.92
C ASP A 59 8.28 -0.81 2.26
N LEU A 60 7.73 0.00 1.37
CA LEU A 60 6.43 0.65 1.57
C LEU A 60 5.27 -0.37 1.65
N PRO A 61 5.18 -1.39 0.78
CA PRO A 61 4.14 -2.39 0.93
C PRO A 61 4.17 -3.09 2.29
N ALA A 62 5.35 -3.45 2.77
CA ALA A 62 5.51 -4.07 4.09
C ALA A 62 5.11 -3.10 5.22
N ALA A 63 5.46 -1.81 5.09
CA ALA A 63 5.06 -0.79 6.06
C ALA A 63 3.55 -0.64 6.12
N ASN A 64 2.87 -0.58 4.97
CA ASN A 64 1.42 -0.51 4.90
C ASN A 64 0.77 -1.75 5.51
N ARG A 65 1.30 -2.94 5.23
CA ARG A 65 0.82 -4.19 5.81
C ARG A 65 0.92 -4.16 7.33
N GLN A 66 2.07 -3.73 7.86
CA GLN A 66 2.28 -3.65 9.30
C GLN A 66 1.31 -2.67 9.97
N LEU A 67 1.07 -1.51 9.36
CA LEU A 67 0.11 -0.53 9.87
C LEU A 67 -1.32 -1.07 9.86
N LEU A 68 -1.70 -1.82 8.83
CA LEU A 68 -3.02 -2.46 8.75
C LEU A 68 -3.21 -3.52 9.84
N ILE A 69 -2.21 -4.35 10.08
CA ILE A 69 -2.23 -5.35 11.14
C ILE A 69 -2.36 -4.66 12.51
N ALA A 70 -1.61 -3.58 12.74
CA ALA A 70 -1.72 -2.81 13.97
C ALA A 70 -3.10 -2.16 14.15
N ALA A 71 -3.80 -1.87 13.05
CA ALA A 71 -5.16 -1.34 13.07
C ALA A 71 -6.25 -2.40 13.23
N GLY A 72 -5.88 -3.68 13.29
CA GLY A 72 -6.81 -4.78 13.55
C GLY A 72 -7.17 -5.64 12.33
N VAL A 73 -6.58 -5.40 11.17
CA VAL A 73 -6.81 -6.25 9.98
C VAL A 73 -5.98 -7.52 10.10
N PRO A 74 -6.58 -8.72 10.00
CA PRO A 74 -5.82 -9.97 10.03
C PRO A 74 -4.84 -10.07 8.87
N GLY A 75 -3.62 -10.55 9.14
CA GLY A 75 -2.59 -10.68 8.11
C GLY A 75 -2.98 -11.60 6.96
N ASN A 76 -3.82 -12.62 7.21
CA ASN A 76 -4.32 -13.52 6.17
C ASN A 76 -5.41 -12.92 5.27
N ARG A 77 -5.85 -11.70 5.56
CA ARG A 77 -6.79 -10.93 4.74
C ARG A 77 -6.13 -9.79 3.98
N ILE A 78 -4.81 -9.73 4.02
CA ILE A 78 -4.03 -8.72 3.29
C ILE A 78 -3.25 -9.42 2.19
N GLU A 79 -3.56 -9.07 0.94
CA GLU A 79 -2.79 -9.49 -0.23
C GLU A 79 -1.91 -8.34 -0.70
N VAL A 80 -0.69 -8.67 -1.10
CA VAL A 80 0.28 -7.71 -1.63
C VAL A 80 0.63 -8.12 -3.05
N SER A 81 0.56 -7.15 -3.98
CA SER A 81 0.88 -7.40 -5.39
C SER A 81 2.31 -7.91 -5.59
N GLY A 82 3.26 -7.36 -4.84
CA GLY A 82 4.67 -7.73 -4.98
C GLY A 82 5.40 -7.09 -6.17
N ASP A 83 4.68 -6.46 -7.10
CA ASP A 83 5.30 -5.79 -8.24
C ASP A 83 5.86 -4.43 -7.84
N CYS A 84 7.10 -4.16 -8.27
CA CYS A 84 7.70 -2.83 -8.14
C CYS A 84 7.41 -2.00 -9.39
N THR A 85 6.76 -0.86 -9.22
CA THR A 85 6.41 0.01 -10.34
C THR A 85 7.65 0.60 -11.03
N ALA A 86 8.72 0.82 -10.29
CA ALA A 86 9.97 1.36 -10.84
C ALA A 86 10.76 0.31 -11.64
N CYS A 87 10.71 -0.97 -11.23
CA CYS A 87 11.31 -2.07 -11.97
C CYS A 87 10.50 -2.44 -13.22
N ARG A 88 9.19 -2.19 -13.21
CA ARG A 88 8.26 -2.61 -14.25
C ARG A 88 7.59 -1.42 -14.93
N THR A 89 8.41 -0.49 -15.44
CA THR A 89 7.90 0.66 -16.20
C THR A 89 7.26 0.27 -17.54
N ASP A 90 7.45 -0.97 -17.97
CA ASP A 90 6.73 -1.56 -19.09
C ASP A 90 5.23 -1.80 -18.79
N ARG A 91 4.86 -1.85 -17.52
CA ARG A 91 3.48 -2.11 -17.05
C ARG A 91 2.89 -0.98 -16.24
N TYR A 92 3.72 -0.21 -15.52
CA TYR A 92 3.27 0.78 -14.55
C TYR A 92 3.93 2.13 -14.78
N PHE A 93 3.24 3.19 -14.40
CA PHE A 93 3.84 4.51 -14.31
C PHE A 93 4.68 4.65 -13.04
N SER A 94 5.83 5.30 -13.14
CA SER A 94 6.70 5.56 -12.02
C SER A 94 7.28 6.97 -12.11
N HIS A 95 6.89 7.83 -11.17
CA HIS A 95 7.44 9.18 -11.09
C HIS A 95 8.95 9.16 -10.82
N ARG A 96 9.41 8.22 -10.00
CA ARG A 96 10.82 8.09 -9.62
C ARG A 96 11.72 7.84 -10.84
N VAL A 97 11.25 6.99 -11.74
CA VAL A 97 12.03 6.58 -12.93
C VAL A 97 11.73 7.49 -14.13
N LEU A 98 10.44 7.78 -14.36
CA LEU A 98 9.98 8.46 -15.58
C LEU A 98 9.89 9.98 -15.42
N GLY A 99 9.95 10.48 -14.19
CA GLY A 99 9.90 11.90 -13.90
C GLY A 99 8.50 12.49 -13.90
N PRO A 100 8.37 13.84 -13.80
CA PRO A 100 7.08 14.50 -13.59
C PRO A 100 6.11 14.40 -14.77
N ARG A 101 6.55 14.00 -15.95
CA ARG A 101 5.70 13.80 -17.12
C ARG A 101 5.06 12.43 -17.19
N THR A 102 5.36 11.54 -16.24
CA THR A 102 4.73 10.23 -16.20
C THR A 102 3.23 10.34 -16.00
N GLY A 103 2.49 9.35 -16.49
CA GLY A 103 1.07 9.20 -16.19
C GLY A 103 0.81 8.83 -14.74
N ARG A 104 -0.42 8.66 -14.43
CA ARG A 104 -0.89 8.25 -13.09
C ARG A 104 -1.69 6.97 -13.20
N MET A 105 -1.72 6.22 -12.11
CA MET A 105 -2.55 5.03 -11.98
C MET A 105 -3.65 5.28 -10.96
N ALA A 106 -4.73 4.55 -11.07
CA ALA A 106 -5.83 4.62 -10.12
C ALA A 106 -6.21 3.21 -9.68
N ALA A 107 -6.69 3.10 -8.44
CA ALA A 107 -7.31 1.89 -7.93
C ALA A 107 -8.80 2.16 -7.72
N LEU A 108 -9.64 1.30 -8.27
CA LEU A 108 -11.08 1.42 -8.15
C LEU A 108 -11.64 0.11 -7.60
N LEU A 109 -12.53 0.23 -6.64
CA LEU A 109 -13.20 -0.91 -6.04
C LEU A 109 -14.67 -0.58 -5.84
N GLY A 110 -15.51 -1.50 -6.21
CA GLY A 110 -16.95 -1.38 -6.01
C GLY A 110 -17.59 -2.74 -5.91
N ILE A 111 -18.79 -2.76 -5.39
CA ILE A 111 -19.62 -3.96 -5.36
C ILE A 111 -20.61 -3.85 -6.49
N ALA A 112 -20.59 -4.82 -7.41
CA ALA A 112 -21.53 -4.85 -8.51
C ALA A 112 -22.96 -5.07 -8.00
N ALA A 113 -23.92 -4.40 -8.60
CA ALA A 113 -25.33 -4.66 -8.31
C ALA A 113 -25.68 -6.11 -8.69
N ASP A 114 -26.67 -6.66 -7.99
CA ASP A 114 -27.18 -7.99 -8.31
C ASP A 114 -27.69 -8.02 -9.74
N ARG A 115 -27.32 -9.05 -10.49
CA ARG A 115 -27.65 -9.16 -11.91
C ARG A 115 -29.05 -9.69 -12.19
N GLN A 116 -29.90 -9.85 -11.20
CA GLN A 116 -31.26 -10.33 -11.39
C GLN A 116 -32.08 -9.46 -12.36
N ASP A 117 -31.76 -8.17 -12.34
CA ASP A 117 -32.40 -7.16 -13.19
C ASP A 117 -31.77 -7.03 -14.58
N SER A 118 -30.57 -7.61 -14.79
CA SER A 118 -29.85 -7.50 -16.06
C SER A 118 -30.12 -8.62 -17.02
N ALA A 119 -30.91 -9.60 -16.62
CA ALA A 119 -31.30 -10.67 -17.53
C ALA A 119 -32.20 -10.11 -18.65
N PRO A 120 -31.84 -10.35 -19.90
CA PRO A 120 -32.69 -9.97 -21.01
C PRO A 120 -33.95 -10.77 -21.04
#